data_28e7f6ce03dc2bb32ccdc6e44f954642
#
_entry.id   28e7f6ce03dc2bb32ccdc6e44f954642
#
_cell.length_a   1.000
_cell.length_b   1.000
_cell.length_c   1.000
_cell.angle_alpha   90.00
_cell.angle_beta   90.00
_cell.angle_gamma   90.00
#
_symmetry.space_group_name_H-M   'P 1'
#
loop_
_entity.id
_entity.type
_entity.pdbx_description
1 polymer ?
#
loop_
_entity_poly.entity_id
_entity_poly.type
_entity_poly.pdbx_seq_one_letter_code
_entity_poly.pdbx_strand_id
1 'polypeptide(L)'
;MRLSRRRFIQRSSAVAAASVLPIGCSSRSDQSPLDNDRAIIIGSGFAGSVAALRLAEAGIRSLVLERGRKWTVEGTDTFPTTAALDRRASWTIPPAGSQSEGMAYAGLLETISGPNVSAVCGACVGGGSLVYGGVLIQPPKDAFESVFPYLSYDSMNNVYFPRVLAQIGASPIPDDILASSNYSAQRTFMRDVEAAGYTALKPAASFDWDIIRREIAGEIPAAASIGEYPFGCNSDAKQSTDKNYLRLAVASGLAEVRSLTEVEMITER
;
A
#
# COMPACT_ATOMS: atom_id res chain seq x y z
N MET A 1 -33.15 -2.88 5.24
CA MET A 1 -32.70 -3.71 6.36
C MET A 1 -31.22 -3.42 6.57
N ARG A 2 -30.85 -2.68 7.62
CA ARG A 2 -29.45 -2.28 7.87
C ARG A 2 -28.71 -3.44 8.50
N LEU A 3 -27.80 -4.09 7.78
CA LEU A 3 -26.87 -5.05 8.35
C LEU A 3 -25.76 -4.27 9.06
N SER A 4 -25.68 -4.38 10.40
CA SER A 4 -24.60 -3.79 11.16
C SER A 4 -23.30 -4.57 10.92
N ARG A 5 -22.14 -3.88 10.96
CA ARG A 5 -20.78 -4.48 10.86
C ARG A 5 -20.60 -5.69 11.78
N ARG A 6 -21.27 -5.72 12.93
CA ARG A 6 -21.28 -6.84 13.88
C ARG A 6 -21.85 -8.15 13.32
N ARG A 7 -22.86 -8.11 12.45
CA ARG A 7 -23.48 -9.32 11.88
C ARG A 7 -22.68 -9.95 10.73
N PHE A 8 -21.85 -9.17 10.06
CA PHE A 8 -20.96 -9.69 9.03
C PHE A 8 -19.85 -10.57 9.64
N ILE A 9 -19.26 -10.12 10.76
CA ILE A 9 -18.19 -10.84 11.46
C ILE A 9 -18.73 -12.12 12.12
N GLN A 10 -19.96 -12.14 12.64
CA GLN A 10 -20.53 -13.31 13.32
C GLN A 10 -20.92 -14.49 12.40
N ARG A 11 -20.98 -14.29 11.09
CA ARG A 11 -21.30 -15.39 10.16
C ARG A 11 -20.11 -16.16 9.64
N SER A 12 -18.91 -15.66 9.83
CA SER A 12 -17.66 -16.34 9.42
C SER A 12 -17.16 -17.40 10.40
N SER A 13 -17.77 -17.52 11.59
CA SER A 13 -17.26 -18.36 12.69
C SER A 13 -17.98 -19.68 12.92
N ALA A 14 -18.89 -20.10 12.06
CA ALA A 14 -19.75 -21.23 12.33
C ALA A 14 -19.76 -22.29 11.23
N VAL A 15 -18.62 -22.83 10.84
CA VAL A 15 -18.52 -24.19 10.25
C VAL A 15 -17.09 -24.72 10.40
N ALA A 16 -16.80 -25.42 11.49
CA ALA A 16 -15.80 -26.48 11.53
C ALA A 16 -15.90 -27.27 12.85
N ALA A 17 -16.83 -28.18 12.91
CA ALA A 17 -16.81 -29.25 13.90
C ALA A 17 -16.91 -30.59 13.17
N ALA A 18 -15.79 -31.15 12.77
CA ALA A 18 -15.65 -32.57 12.46
C ALA A 18 -14.21 -33.01 12.79
N SER A 19 -14.09 -33.69 13.93
CA SER A 19 -13.12 -34.70 14.34
C SER A 19 -11.84 -34.87 13.51
N VAL A 20 -10.71 -34.43 14.09
CA VAL A 20 -9.38 -34.99 13.83
C VAL A 20 -8.64 -35.12 15.15
N LEU A 21 -8.11 -36.32 15.41
CA LEU A 21 -7.30 -36.69 16.57
C LEU A 21 -6.08 -35.77 16.76
N PRO A 22 -5.61 -35.58 17.99
CA PRO A 22 -4.49 -34.65 18.24
C PRO A 22 -3.17 -35.32 17.86
N ILE A 23 -2.58 -34.92 16.75
CA ILE A 23 -1.13 -35.05 16.56
C ILE A 23 -0.54 -33.81 17.25
N GLY A 24 0.02 -34.03 18.43
CA GLY A 24 0.70 -32.98 19.18
C GLY A 24 1.93 -32.45 18.42
N CYS A 25 1.80 -31.27 17.87
CA CYS A 25 2.91 -30.33 17.69
C CYS A 25 2.55 -29.09 18.47
N SER A 26 2.99 -29.05 19.72
CA SER A 26 2.98 -27.83 20.51
C SER A 26 4.07 -26.89 20.00
N SER A 27 3.81 -26.18 18.91
CA SER A 27 4.45 -24.89 18.69
C SER A 27 3.71 -23.88 19.59
N ARG A 28 4.09 -23.79 20.84
CA ARG A 28 3.88 -22.56 21.59
C ARG A 28 4.53 -21.46 20.77
N SER A 29 3.71 -20.68 20.07
CA SER A 29 4.13 -19.35 19.66
C SER A 29 4.56 -18.64 20.95
N ASP A 30 5.84 -18.34 21.05
CA ASP A 30 6.39 -17.44 22.06
C ASP A 30 5.78 -16.05 21.82
N GLN A 31 4.53 -15.88 22.24
CA GLN A 31 3.92 -14.58 22.42
C GLN A 31 4.53 -14.01 23.70
N SER A 32 5.69 -13.36 23.54
CA SER A 32 6.19 -12.48 24.60
C SER A 32 5.04 -11.60 25.05
N PRO A 33 4.81 -11.43 26.35
CA PRO A 33 3.78 -10.52 26.86
C PRO A 33 3.90 -9.20 26.12
N LEU A 34 2.78 -8.65 25.63
CA LEU A 34 2.79 -7.33 25.02
C LEU A 34 3.42 -6.38 26.02
N ASP A 35 4.60 -5.88 25.68
CA ASP A 35 5.31 -4.87 26.45
C ASP A 35 4.37 -3.66 26.57
N ASN A 36 3.91 -3.35 27.77
CA ASN A 36 2.90 -2.32 28.01
C ASN A 36 3.37 -0.90 27.65
N ASP A 37 4.64 -0.75 27.29
CA ASP A 37 5.30 0.55 27.03
C ASP A 37 5.43 0.88 25.55
N ARG A 38 4.61 0.27 24.67
CA ARG A 38 4.65 0.56 23.24
C ARG A 38 3.28 0.93 22.66
N ALA A 39 3.29 1.80 21.64
CA ALA A 39 2.10 2.10 20.87
C ALA A 39 1.74 0.93 19.94
N ILE A 40 0.46 0.62 19.81
CA ILE A 40 -0.05 -0.36 18.83
C ILE A 40 -0.62 0.40 17.66
N ILE A 41 -0.13 0.08 16.45
CA ILE A 41 -0.59 0.66 15.19
C ILE A 41 -1.30 -0.44 14.40
N ILE A 42 -2.57 -0.23 14.08
CA ILE A 42 -3.39 -1.18 13.32
C ILE A 42 -3.35 -0.79 11.84
N GLY A 43 -2.76 -1.65 11.03
CA GLY A 43 -2.52 -1.46 9.61
C GLY A 43 -1.23 -0.70 9.31
N SER A 44 -0.53 -1.17 8.28
CA SER A 44 0.77 -0.63 7.82
C SER A 44 0.67 0.24 6.57
N GLY A 45 -0.54 0.67 6.18
CA GLY A 45 -0.75 1.55 5.04
C GLY A 45 -0.15 2.95 5.24
N PHE A 46 -0.53 3.93 4.42
CA PHE A 46 0.03 5.28 4.47
C PHE A 46 0.07 5.89 5.87
N ALA A 47 -1.06 5.91 6.58
CA ALA A 47 -1.15 6.52 7.91
C ALA A 47 -0.32 5.76 8.96
N GLY A 48 -0.45 4.41 8.98
CA GLY A 48 0.27 3.58 9.95
C GLY A 48 1.79 3.64 9.75
N SER A 49 2.24 3.66 8.51
CA SER A 49 3.67 3.79 8.19
C SER A 49 4.24 5.13 8.65
N VAL A 50 3.52 6.23 8.42
CA VAL A 50 3.91 7.57 8.88
C VAL A 50 3.92 7.61 10.41
N ALA A 51 2.87 7.09 11.07
CA ALA A 51 2.78 7.04 12.53
C ALA A 51 3.97 6.27 13.13
N ALA A 52 4.30 5.11 12.59
CA ALA A 52 5.43 4.30 13.06
C ALA A 52 6.75 5.08 13.04
N LEU A 53 7.05 5.79 11.93
CA LEU A 53 8.27 6.58 11.83
C LEU A 53 8.25 7.79 12.80
N ARG A 54 7.12 8.51 12.90
CA ARG A 54 7.02 9.67 13.80
C ARG A 54 7.13 9.29 15.27
N LEU A 55 6.56 8.16 15.67
CA LEU A 55 6.74 7.62 17.02
C LEU A 55 8.19 7.23 17.29
N ALA A 56 8.85 6.57 16.32
CA ALA A 56 10.25 6.21 16.44
C ALA A 56 11.16 7.45 16.57
N GLU A 57 10.92 8.50 15.78
CA GLU A 57 11.62 9.79 15.89
C GLU A 57 11.40 10.48 17.25
N ALA A 58 10.25 10.25 17.88
CA ALA A 58 9.94 10.72 19.23
C ALA A 58 10.46 9.80 20.34
N GLY A 59 11.20 8.73 20.01
CA GLY A 59 11.72 7.77 20.98
C GLY A 59 10.67 6.79 21.52
N ILE A 60 9.48 6.72 20.91
CA ILE A 60 8.37 5.88 21.35
C ILE A 60 8.39 4.55 20.60
N ARG A 61 8.41 3.45 21.33
CA ARG A 61 8.33 2.10 20.75
C ARG A 61 6.96 1.83 20.17
N SER A 62 6.90 1.15 19.03
CA SER A 62 5.64 0.79 18.39
C SER A 62 5.63 -0.63 17.83
N LEU A 63 4.43 -1.21 17.78
CA LEU A 63 4.14 -2.46 17.10
C LEU A 63 3.08 -2.21 16.05
N VAL A 64 3.42 -2.44 14.78
CA VAL A 64 2.51 -2.35 13.65
C VAL A 64 1.96 -3.75 13.36
N LEU A 65 0.64 -3.89 13.43
CA LEU A 65 -0.08 -5.14 13.13
C LEU A 65 -0.70 -5.02 11.75
N GLU A 66 -0.25 -5.85 10.81
CA GLU A 66 -0.71 -5.84 9.42
C GLU A 66 -1.30 -7.21 9.06
N ARG A 67 -2.55 -7.24 8.61
CA ARG A 67 -3.20 -8.51 8.22
C ARG A 67 -2.63 -9.11 6.95
N GLY A 68 -2.15 -8.28 6.03
CA GLY A 68 -1.55 -8.72 4.78
C GLY A 68 -0.12 -9.21 4.93
N ARG A 69 0.38 -9.86 3.91
CA ARG A 69 1.77 -10.32 3.87
C ARG A 69 2.73 -9.19 3.51
N LYS A 70 3.99 -9.39 3.86
CA LYS A 70 5.08 -8.59 3.32
C LYS A 70 5.47 -9.15 1.95
N TRP A 71 5.61 -8.26 0.98
CA TRP A 71 6.10 -8.56 -0.36
C TRP A 71 7.50 -7.98 -0.53
N THR A 72 8.48 -8.84 -0.68
CA THR A 72 9.86 -8.42 -0.98
C THR A 72 10.13 -8.77 -2.43
N VAL A 73 10.63 -7.81 -3.21
CA VAL A 73 10.95 -8.06 -4.61
C VAL A 73 12.12 -9.03 -4.70
N GLU A 74 11.85 -10.21 -5.25
CA GLU A 74 12.82 -11.27 -5.48
C GLU A 74 12.74 -11.69 -6.94
N GLY A 75 13.72 -11.28 -7.74
CA GLY A 75 13.71 -11.53 -9.18
C GLY A 75 12.64 -10.71 -9.92
N THR A 76 12.11 -11.27 -11.01
CA THR A 76 11.24 -10.56 -11.97
C THR A 76 9.78 -10.94 -11.91
N ASP A 77 9.37 -11.79 -10.97
CA ASP A 77 8.02 -12.38 -10.87
C ASP A 77 7.50 -12.43 -9.42
N THR A 78 7.82 -11.43 -8.62
CA THR A 78 7.27 -11.30 -7.26
C THR A 78 5.80 -10.92 -7.30
N PHE A 79 5.44 -9.99 -8.18
CA PHE A 79 4.08 -9.49 -8.35
C PHE A 79 3.45 -9.99 -9.66
N PRO A 80 2.11 -10.14 -9.72
CA PRO A 80 1.42 -10.43 -10.96
C PRO A 80 1.55 -9.26 -11.93
N THR A 81 1.50 -9.54 -13.23
CA THR A 81 1.43 -8.51 -14.26
C THR A 81 -0.02 -8.12 -14.55
N THR A 82 -0.25 -6.94 -15.13
CA THR A 82 -1.59 -6.49 -15.55
C THR A 82 -2.18 -7.40 -16.64
N ALA A 83 -1.34 -8.01 -17.44
CA ALA A 83 -1.73 -8.94 -18.52
C ALA A 83 -2.04 -10.35 -18.00
N ALA A 84 -1.49 -10.74 -16.85
CA ALA A 84 -1.61 -12.10 -16.30
C ALA A 84 -1.85 -12.03 -14.77
N LEU A 85 -3.06 -11.61 -14.39
CA LEU A 85 -3.47 -11.62 -12.99
C LEU A 85 -3.64 -13.06 -12.50
N ASP A 86 -3.01 -13.36 -11.39
CA ASP A 86 -3.09 -14.65 -10.71
C ASP A 86 -3.55 -14.49 -9.25
N ARG A 87 -3.44 -15.55 -8.47
CA ARG A 87 -3.87 -15.57 -7.07
C ARG A 87 -3.20 -14.48 -6.20
N ARG A 88 -2.01 -14.02 -6.57
CA ARG A 88 -1.27 -12.96 -5.85
C ARG A 88 -2.00 -11.62 -5.89
N ALA A 89 -2.86 -11.40 -6.89
CA ALA A 89 -3.63 -10.16 -7.02
C ALA A 89 -4.77 -10.03 -6.00
N SER A 90 -5.35 -11.14 -5.51
CA SER A 90 -6.58 -11.10 -4.71
C SER A 90 -6.38 -11.58 -3.28
N TRP A 91 -6.97 -10.85 -2.33
CA TRP A 91 -7.01 -11.23 -0.91
C TRP A 91 -7.81 -12.51 -0.68
N THR A 92 -8.96 -12.64 -1.34
CA THR A 92 -9.82 -13.82 -1.29
C THR A 92 -9.97 -14.42 -2.67
N ILE A 93 -9.93 -15.75 -2.74
CA ILE A 93 -10.14 -16.48 -3.98
C ILE A 93 -11.29 -17.46 -3.76
N PRO A 94 -12.40 -17.32 -4.51
CA PRO A 94 -13.44 -18.34 -4.48
C PRO A 94 -12.90 -19.66 -5.05
N PRO A 95 -13.22 -20.79 -4.44
CA PRO A 95 -12.91 -22.11 -5.02
C PRO A 95 -13.50 -22.22 -6.43
N ALA A 96 -12.76 -22.81 -7.36
CA ALA A 96 -13.21 -22.97 -8.74
C ALA A 96 -14.57 -23.70 -8.77
N GLY A 97 -15.56 -23.09 -9.43
CA GLY A 97 -16.92 -23.64 -9.55
C GLY A 97 -17.80 -23.54 -8.30
N SER A 98 -17.38 -22.81 -7.27
CA SER A 98 -18.14 -22.61 -6.03
C SER A 98 -18.68 -21.21 -5.93
N GLN A 99 -19.91 -21.05 -5.40
CA GLN A 99 -20.48 -19.78 -4.94
C GLN A 99 -20.22 -19.55 -3.43
N SER A 100 -19.39 -20.38 -2.80
CA SER A 100 -19.02 -20.22 -1.40
C SER A 100 -18.12 -18.99 -1.21
N GLU A 101 -18.16 -18.40 0.00
CA GLU A 101 -17.24 -17.35 0.39
C GLU A 101 -15.79 -17.76 0.10
N GLY A 102 -15.05 -16.87 -0.57
CA GLY A 102 -13.69 -17.17 -0.98
C GLY A 102 -12.76 -17.42 0.21
N MET A 103 -11.83 -18.33 0.06
CA MET A 103 -10.81 -18.58 1.06
C MET A 103 -9.77 -17.46 1.03
N ALA A 104 -9.41 -16.92 2.19
CA ALA A 104 -8.38 -15.90 2.29
C ALA A 104 -7.04 -16.43 1.75
N TYR A 105 -6.50 -15.75 0.74
CA TYR A 105 -5.22 -16.11 0.13
C TYR A 105 -4.07 -15.19 0.56
N ALA A 106 -4.40 -14.03 1.15
CA ALA A 106 -3.46 -12.97 1.48
C ALA A 106 -2.71 -12.41 0.25
N GLY A 107 -3.42 -12.21 -0.87
CA GLY A 107 -2.92 -11.47 -2.03
C GLY A 107 -2.95 -9.97 -1.82
N LEU A 108 -2.57 -9.21 -2.85
CA LEU A 108 -2.34 -7.76 -2.76
C LEU A 108 -3.60 -6.93 -2.52
N LEU A 109 -4.73 -7.32 -3.13
CA LEU A 109 -5.93 -6.49 -3.20
C LEU A 109 -7.12 -7.17 -2.53
N GLU A 110 -7.79 -6.41 -1.69
CA GLU A 110 -9.12 -6.73 -1.19
C GLU A 110 -10.15 -5.81 -1.81
N THR A 111 -11.27 -6.37 -2.24
CA THR A 111 -12.42 -5.60 -2.70
C THR A 111 -13.49 -5.59 -1.61
N ILE A 112 -13.82 -4.39 -1.13
CA ILE A 112 -14.90 -4.17 -0.17
C ILE A 112 -16.08 -3.57 -0.92
N SER A 113 -17.15 -4.35 -1.10
CA SER A 113 -18.33 -3.93 -1.85
C SER A 113 -19.40 -3.36 -0.93
N GLY A 114 -19.88 -2.17 -1.27
CA GLY A 114 -21.03 -1.51 -0.67
C GLY A 114 -22.21 -1.39 -1.65
N PRO A 115 -23.36 -0.88 -1.21
CA PRO A 115 -24.55 -0.78 -2.06
C PRO A 115 -24.35 0.07 -3.32
N ASN A 116 -23.55 1.13 -3.25
CA ASN A 116 -23.38 2.12 -4.33
C ASN A 116 -21.91 2.32 -4.74
N VAL A 117 -20.96 1.71 -4.02
CA VAL A 117 -19.53 1.88 -4.27
C VAL A 117 -18.79 0.64 -3.81
N SER A 118 -17.76 0.26 -4.57
CA SER A 118 -16.78 -0.73 -4.15
C SER A 118 -15.44 -0.06 -3.98
N ALA A 119 -14.75 -0.36 -2.87
CA ALA A 119 -13.40 0.10 -2.61
C ALA A 119 -12.41 -1.05 -2.82
N VAL A 120 -11.35 -0.80 -3.58
CA VAL A 120 -10.24 -1.72 -3.74
C VAL A 120 -9.08 -1.24 -2.87
N CYS A 121 -8.67 -2.06 -1.92
CA CYS A 121 -7.68 -1.71 -0.91
C CYS A 121 -6.44 -2.60 -1.04
N GLY A 122 -5.26 -2.05 -0.82
CA GLY A 122 -4.04 -2.84 -0.64
C GLY A 122 -4.07 -3.56 0.70
N ALA A 123 -4.00 -4.89 0.69
CA ALA A 123 -3.96 -5.75 1.89
C ALA A 123 -2.57 -6.40 2.04
N CYS A 124 -1.58 -5.59 2.35
CA CYS A 124 -0.18 -5.98 2.44
C CYS A 124 0.61 -4.98 3.28
N VAL A 125 1.82 -5.33 3.71
CA VAL A 125 2.72 -4.37 4.36
C VAL A 125 2.99 -3.21 3.41
N GLY A 126 2.72 -1.97 3.85
CA GLY A 126 2.72 -0.77 3.03
C GLY A 126 1.35 -0.41 2.44
N GLY A 127 0.38 -1.31 2.53
CA GLY A 127 -1.02 -1.08 2.14
C GLY A 127 -1.18 -0.57 0.71
N GLY A 128 -2.05 0.43 0.52
CA GLY A 128 -2.33 1.03 -0.78
C GLY A 128 -1.12 1.61 -1.50
N SER A 129 0.00 1.88 -0.81
CA SER A 129 1.21 2.40 -1.45
C SER A 129 1.90 1.39 -2.39
N LEU A 130 1.65 0.08 -2.23
CA LEU A 130 2.13 -0.93 -3.16
C LEU A 130 1.33 -0.96 -4.47
N VAL A 131 0.06 -0.56 -4.42
CA VAL A 131 -0.90 -0.79 -5.53
C VAL A 131 -1.46 0.49 -6.14
N TYR A 132 -1.08 1.67 -5.65
CA TYR A 132 -1.50 2.95 -6.23
C TYR A 132 -0.66 3.32 -7.48
N GLY A 133 -1.11 4.34 -8.20
CA GLY A 133 -0.45 4.83 -9.41
C GLY A 133 0.88 5.57 -9.19
N GLY A 134 1.32 5.73 -7.96
CA GLY A 134 2.58 6.41 -7.64
C GLY A 134 2.54 7.93 -7.73
N VAL A 135 1.43 8.53 -8.14
CA VAL A 135 1.30 9.98 -8.34
C VAL A 135 0.91 10.68 -7.05
N LEU A 136 1.59 11.79 -6.75
CA LEU A 136 1.36 12.62 -5.58
C LEU A 136 0.92 14.02 -6.03
N ILE A 137 -0.38 14.28 -5.92
CA ILE A 137 -0.99 15.58 -6.26
C ILE A 137 -1.46 16.24 -4.98
N GLN A 138 -0.99 17.47 -4.77
CA GLN A 138 -1.45 18.30 -3.68
C GLN A 138 -2.85 18.84 -4.01
N PRO A 139 -3.85 18.68 -3.11
CA PRO A 139 -5.18 19.22 -3.35
C PRO A 139 -5.16 20.76 -3.39
N PRO A 140 -6.02 21.40 -4.21
CA PRO A 140 -6.24 22.84 -4.13
C PRO A 140 -6.73 23.25 -2.73
N LYS A 141 -6.41 24.51 -2.34
CA LYS A 141 -6.69 25.00 -0.99
C LYS A 141 -8.18 24.93 -0.63
N ASP A 142 -9.04 25.38 -1.51
CA ASP A 142 -10.49 25.37 -1.34
C ASP A 142 -11.08 23.96 -1.18
N ALA A 143 -10.61 23.02 -1.99
CA ALA A 143 -11.00 21.62 -1.88
C ALA A 143 -10.52 21.02 -0.56
N PHE A 144 -9.28 21.29 -0.15
CA PHE A 144 -8.75 20.81 1.12
C PHE A 144 -9.54 21.35 2.32
N GLU A 145 -9.74 22.67 2.38
CA GLU A 145 -10.43 23.33 3.49
C GLU A 145 -11.91 22.95 3.58
N SER A 146 -12.54 22.62 2.46
CA SER A 146 -13.93 22.12 2.46
C SER A 146 -14.08 20.76 3.15
N VAL A 147 -13.04 19.92 3.09
CA VAL A 147 -13.04 18.56 3.69
C VAL A 147 -12.44 18.57 5.10
N PHE A 148 -11.42 19.41 5.33
CA PHE A 148 -10.67 19.50 6.58
C PHE A 148 -10.64 20.91 7.16
N PRO A 149 -11.80 21.50 7.53
CA PRO A 149 -11.87 22.92 7.95
C PRO A 149 -11.12 23.21 9.26
N TYR A 150 -10.73 22.17 10.00
CA TYR A 150 -9.99 22.26 11.28
C TYR A 150 -8.47 22.13 11.08
N LEU A 151 -7.98 21.92 9.86
CA LEU A 151 -6.54 21.84 9.57
C LEU A 151 -6.09 23.08 8.80
N SER A 152 -4.94 23.61 9.17
CA SER A 152 -4.32 24.72 8.44
C SER A 152 -3.76 24.23 7.10
N TYR A 153 -4.32 24.72 5.99
CA TYR A 153 -3.75 24.47 4.66
C TYR A 153 -2.32 25.01 4.53
N ASP A 154 -2.03 26.18 5.12
CA ASP A 154 -0.70 26.77 5.04
C ASP A 154 0.35 25.88 5.74
N SER A 155 0.00 25.25 6.88
CA SER A 155 0.87 24.26 7.52
C SER A 155 1.06 23.02 6.64
N MET A 156 -0.01 22.54 5.98
CA MET A 156 0.09 21.42 5.05
C MET A 156 0.99 21.75 3.88
N ASN A 157 0.76 22.91 3.25
CA ASN A 157 1.49 23.36 2.07
C ASN A 157 2.99 23.61 2.33
N ASN A 158 3.31 24.23 3.46
CA ASN A 158 4.67 24.68 3.73
C ASN A 158 5.53 23.66 4.49
N VAL A 159 4.91 22.71 5.18
CA VAL A 159 5.62 21.76 6.05
C VAL A 159 5.37 20.31 5.65
N TYR A 160 4.10 19.90 5.63
CA TYR A 160 3.79 18.47 5.55
C TYR A 160 3.89 17.91 4.13
N PHE A 161 3.36 18.59 3.11
CA PHE A 161 3.47 18.10 1.73
C PHE A 161 4.93 18.06 1.26
N PRO A 162 5.78 19.10 1.47
CA PRO A 162 7.20 18.99 1.14
C PRO A 162 7.93 17.87 1.88
N ARG A 163 7.60 17.67 3.18
CA ARG A 163 8.17 16.58 3.97
C ARG A 163 7.80 15.20 3.40
N VAL A 164 6.54 15.00 2.97
CA VAL A 164 6.11 13.74 2.35
C VAL A 164 6.85 13.49 1.05
N LEU A 165 6.93 14.48 0.16
CA LEU A 165 7.63 14.36 -1.12
C LEU A 165 9.10 13.98 -0.91
N ALA A 166 9.79 14.66 0.01
CA ALA A 166 11.17 14.38 0.34
C ALA A 166 11.35 12.97 0.95
N GLN A 167 10.46 12.58 1.88
CA GLN A 167 10.55 11.29 2.57
C GLN A 167 10.32 10.10 1.64
N ILE A 168 9.41 10.23 0.67
CA ILE A 168 9.14 9.20 -0.35
C ILE A 168 10.18 9.24 -1.47
N GLY A 169 10.88 10.36 -1.65
CA GLY A 169 11.76 10.60 -2.80
C GLY A 169 10.98 10.88 -4.07
N ALA A 170 9.77 11.48 -3.95
CA ALA A 170 8.92 11.75 -5.08
C ALA A 170 9.36 13.03 -5.81
N SER A 171 9.41 12.96 -7.14
CA SER A 171 9.71 14.10 -8.01
C SER A 171 8.97 13.98 -9.35
N PRO A 172 8.83 15.07 -10.11
CA PRO A 172 8.33 15.00 -11.47
C PRO A 172 9.20 14.08 -12.34
N ILE A 173 8.57 13.51 -13.37
CA ILE A 173 9.31 12.71 -14.36
C ILE A 173 10.45 13.52 -14.98
N PRO A 174 11.71 13.02 -14.98
CA PRO A 174 12.83 13.67 -15.66
C PRO A 174 12.63 13.78 -17.17
N ASP A 175 13.18 14.84 -17.78
CA ASP A 175 13.00 15.10 -19.21
C ASP A 175 13.64 14.04 -20.10
N ASP A 176 14.75 13.45 -19.71
CA ASP A 176 15.41 12.36 -20.43
C ASP A 176 14.53 11.10 -20.48
N ILE A 177 13.86 10.76 -19.39
CA ILE A 177 12.91 9.65 -19.32
C ILE A 177 11.67 9.97 -20.16
N LEU A 178 11.09 11.17 -19.98
CA LEU A 178 9.94 11.61 -20.74
C LEU A 178 10.20 11.62 -22.25
N ALA A 179 11.44 11.90 -22.68
CA ALA A 179 11.84 11.89 -24.08
C ALA A 179 11.93 10.49 -24.71
N SER A 180 12.00 9.43 -23.90
CA SER A 180 12.11 8.05 -24.38
C SER A 180 10.86 7.57 -25.14
N SER A 181 10.99 6.49 -25.90
CA SER A 181 9.87 5.89 -26.65
C SER A 181 8.73 5.41 -25.75
N ASN A 182 9.05 4.96 -24.54
CA ASN A 182 8.09 4.45 -23.56
C ASN A 182 7.02 5.48 -23.16
N TYR A 183 7.36 6.79 -23.23
CA TYR A 183 6.49 7.89 -22.81
C TYR A 183 5.96 8.73 -23.98
N SER A 184 5.88 8.17 -25.17
CA SER A 184 5.36 8.88 -26.36
C SER A 184 3.91 9.33 -26.22
N ALA A 185 3.06 8.52 -25.58
CA ALA A 185 1.65 8.87 -25.31
C ALA A 185 1.54 10.08 -24.38
N GLN A 186 2.36 10.15 -23.32
CA GLN A 186 2.38 11.27 -22.38
C GLN A 186 2.82 12.58 -23.07
N ARG A 187 3.85 12.52 -23.92
CA ARG A 187 4.26 13.71 -24.71
C ARG A 187 3.18 14.16 -25.68
N THR A 188 2.50 13.21 -26.33
CA THR A 188 1.37 13.54 -27.23
C THR A 188 0.26 14.22 -26.44
N PHE A 189 -0.13 13.65 -25.29
CA PHE A 189 -1.14 14.25 -24.42
C PHE A 189 -0.75 15.66 -23.97
N MET A 190 0.49 15.87 -23.51
CA MET A 190 0.95 17.20 -23.08
C MET A 190 0.87 18.22 -24.23
N ARG A 191 1.36 17.87 -25.41
CA ARG A 191 1.28 18.72 -26.61
C ARG A 191 -0.18 19.09 -26.95
N ASP A 192 -1.08 18.12 -26.91
CA ASP A 192 -2.48 18.32 -27.29
C ASP A 192 -3.23 19.17 -26.24
N VAL A 193 -2.90 19.03 -24.96
CA VAL A 193 -3.40 19.87 -23.85
C VAL A 193 -2.95 21.32 -24.04
N GLU A 194 -1.67 21.54 -24.37
CA GLU A 194 -1.11 22.88 -24.62
C GLU A 194 -1.70 23.52 -25.90
N ALA A 195 -1.89 22.73 -26.95
CA ALA A 195 -2.55 23.18 -28.18
C ALA A 195 -4.02 23.59 -27.94
N ALA A 196 -4.69 22.98 -26.96
CA ALA A 196 -6.03 23.34 -26.52
C ALA A 196 -6.08 24.57 -25.57
N GLY A 197 -4.93 25.21 -25.28
CA GLY A 197 -4.84 26.39 -24.42
C GLY A 197 -4.78 26.11 -22.92
N TYR A 198 -4.53 24.86 -22.53
CA TYR A 198 -4.34 24.48 -21.13
C TYR A 198 -2.85 24.28 -20.82
N THR A 199 -2.51 24.29 -19.53
CA THR A 199 -1.15 23.98 -19.07
C THR A 199 -1.02 22.52 -18.71
N ALA A 200 -0.11 21.79 -19.36
CA ALA A 200 0.23 20.43 -18.96
C ALA A 200 1.13 20.43 -17.72
N LEU A 201 0.75 19.66 -16.71
CA LEU A 201 1.51 19.52 -15.47
C LEU A 201 2.22 18.16 -15.42
N LYS A 202 3.44 18.16 -14.90
CA LYS A 202 4.17 16.94 -14.51
C LYS A 202 4.07 16.78 -12.99
N PRO A 203 3.10 16.03 -12.46
CA PRO A 203 2.98 15.84 -11.02
C PRO A 203 4.18 15.06 -10.49
N ALA A 204 4.47 15.23 -9.20
CA ALA A 204 5.45 14.38 -8.52
C ALA A 204 4.97 12.92 -8.52
N ALA A 205 5.88 12.01 -8.73
CA ALA A 205 5.62 10.57 -8.72
C ALA A 205 6.67 9.85 -7.85
N SER A 206 6.22 8.82 -7.15
CA SER A 206 7.03 8.05 -6.21
C SER A 206 7.76 6.91 -6.90
N PHE A 207 8.64 7.24 -7.82
CA PHE A 207 9.48 6.28 -8.52
C PHE A 207 10.96 6.59 -8.34
N ASP A 208 11.76 5.54 -8.28
CA ASP A 208 13.20 5.63 -8.47
C ASP A 208 13.49 5.74 -9.97
N TRP A 209 13.83 6.94 -10.40
CA TRP A 209 14.05 7.24 -11.81
C TRP A 209 15.33 6.60 -12.34
N ASP A 210 16.30 6.26 -11.51
CA ASP A 210 17.51 5.58 -11.95
C ASP A 210 17.22 4.12 -12.30
N ILE A 211 16.33 3.47 -11.54
CA ILE A 211 15.83 2.13 -11.89
C ILE A 211 15.07 2.20 -13.23
N ILE A 212 14.21 3.19 -13.43
CA ILE A 212 13.48 3.36 -14.70
C ILE A 212 14.44 3.60 -15.87
N ARG A 213 15.53 4.36 -15.69
CA ARG A 213 16.56 4.52 -16.73
C ARG A 213 17.19 3.18 -17.11
N ARG A 214 17.50 2.34 -16.13
CA ARG A 214 18.06 1.00 -16.35
C ARG A 214 17.07 0.07 -17.07
N GLU A 215 15.77 0.17 -16.76
CA GLU A 215 14.74 -0.53 -17.54
C GLU A 215 14.72 -0.10 -19.00
N ILE A 216 14.72 1.23 -19.25
CA ILE A 216 14.70 1.80 -20.61
C ILE A 216 15.97 1.43 -21.40
N ALA A 217 17.11 1.38 -20.72
CA ALA A 217 18.38 0.95 -21.30
C ALA A 217 18.45 -0.58 -21.57
N GLY A 218 17.49 -1.36 -21.09
CA GLY A 218 17.50 -2.82 -21.21
C GLY A 218 18.51 -3.52 -20.29
N GLU A 219 19.02 -2.84 -19.27
CA GLU A 219 19.95 -3.41 -18.29
C GLU A 219 19.25 -4.32 -17.29
N ILE A 220 17.97 -4.08 -17.05
CA ILE A 220 17.08 -4.88 -16.20
C ILE A 220 15.73 -5.08 -16.90
N PRO A 221 14.97 -6.12 -16.56
CA PRO A 221 13.62 -6.32 -17.07
C PRO A 221 12.72 -5.14 -16.80
N ALA A 222 11.98 -4.71 -17.84
CA ALA A 222 11.06 -3.59 -17.74
C ALA A 222 9.83 -3.96 -16.89
N ALA A 223 9.43 -3.03 -16.02
CA ALA A 223 8.19 -3.09 -15.26
C ALA A 223 7.56 -1.69 -15.16
N ALA A 224 8.12 -0.78 -14.39
CA ALA A 224 7.57 0.56 -14.23
C ALA A 224 7.52 1.35 -15.54
N SER A 225 8.55 1.27 -16.38
CA SER A 225 8.64 1.97 -17.66
C SER A 225 7.60 1.52 -18.70
N ILE A 226 6.96 0.37 -18.49
CA ILE A 226 5.90 -0.19 -19.35
C ILE A 226 4.54 -0.23 -18.67
N GLY A 227 4.39 0.43 -17.50
CA GLY A 227 3.12 0.52 -16.78
C GLY A 227 2.78 -0.66 -15.89
N GLU A 228 3.69 -1.62 -15.67
CA GLU A 228 3.50 -2.80 -14.82
C GLU A 228 3.84 -2.48 -13.36
N TYR A 229 3.05 -1.61 -12.73
CA TYR A 229 3.20 -1.21 -11.33
C TYR A 229 1.89 -1.14 -10.52
N PRO A 230 0.67 -1.31 -11.07
CA PRO A 230 -0.56 -1.24 -10.27
C PRO A 230 -0.72 -2.40 -9.27
N PHE A 231 -0.09 -3.54 -9.52
CA PHE A 231 -0.12 -4.72 -8.64
C PHE A 231 1.24 -5.00 -7.98
N GLY A 232 1.92 -3.94 -7.56
CA GLY A 232 3.32 -4.00 -7.15
C GLY A 232 4.24 -3.66 -8.34
N CYS A 233 5.55 -3.68 -8.13
CA CYS A 233 6.52 -3.29 -9.15
C CYS A 233 7.71 -4.24 -9.13
N ASN A 234 7.81 -5.12 -10.13
CA ASN A 234 8.83 -6.17 -10.17
C ASN A 234 10.26 -5.64 -10.38
N SER A 235 10.43 -4.43 -10.90
CA SER A 235 11.76 -3.78 -10.98
C SER A 235 12.18 -3.09 -9.69
N ASP A 236 11.29 -3.02 -8.70
CA ASP A 236 11.47 -2.28 -7.45
C ASP A 236 11.52 -0.74 -7.59
N ALA A 237 11.22 -0.20 -8.76
CA ALA A 237 11.26 1.25 -9.01
C ALA A 237 10.23 2.04 -8.19
N LYS A 238 9.04 1.48 -7.92
CA LYS A 238 8.01 2.18 -7.16
C LYS A 238 8.36 2.30 -5.68
N GLN A 239 8.36 3.54 -5.16
CA GLN A 239 8.69 3.86 -3.79
C GLN A 239 7.43 3.81 -2.91
N SER A 240 7.16 2.64 -2.34
CA SER A 240 6.07 2.41 -1.40
C SER A 240 6.51 2.67 0.05
N THR A 241 5.54 2.83 0.96
CA THR A 241 5.83 3.23 2.36
C THR A 241 6.60 2.19 3.18
N ASP A 242 6.59 0.94 2.77
CA ASP A 242 7.43 -0.11 3.36
C ASP A 242 8.92 0.11 3.10
N LYS A 243 9.28 0.70 1.94
CA LYS A 243 10.68 0.97 1.55
C LYS A 243 11.27 2.22 2.18
N ASN A 244 10.44 3.16 2.61
CA ASN A 244 10.89 4.42 3.19
C ASN A 244 10.44 4.57 4.65
N TYR A 245 9.18 4.86 4.94
CA TYR A 245 8.71 5.10 6.31
C TYR A 245 8.92 3.90 7.24
N LEU A 246 8.39 2.72 6.88
CA LEU A 246 8.50 1.53 7.74
C LEU A 246 9.93 1.03 7.85
N ARG A 247 10.68 1.05 6.74
CA ARG A 247 12.10 0.65 6.77
C ARG A 247 12.90 1.49 7.76
N LEU A 248 12.70 2.82 7.77
CA LEU A 248 13.38 3.71 8.70
C LEU A 248 12.92 3.52 10.13
N ALA A 249 11.60 3.36 10.35
CA ALA A 249 11.07 3.08 11.68
C ALA A 249 11.63 1.78 12.26
N VAL A 250 11.68 0.71 11.47
CA VAL A 250 12.27 -0.59 11.89
C VAL A 250 13.78 -0.48 12.09
N ALA A 251 14.50 0.22 11.21
CA ALA A 251 15.94 0.41 11.31
C ALA A 251 16.35 1.18 12.57
N SER A 252 15.49 2.02 13.13
CA SER A 252 15.74 2.70 14.42
C SER A 252 15.74 1.75 15.63
N GLY A 253 15.25 0.51 15.48
CA GLY A 253 15.05 -0.44 16.58
C GLY A 253 13.82 -0.14 17.46
N LEU A 254 13.03 0.91 17.14
CA LEU A 254 11.87 1.33 17.93
C LEU A 254 10.53 0.89 17.32
N ALA A 255 10.52 0.33 16.12
CA ALA A 255 9.31 -0.19 15.50
C ALA A 255 9.46 -1.66 15.09
N GLU A 256 8.42 -2.44 15.35
CA GLU A 256 8.26 -3.82 14.88
C GLU A 256 7.05 -3.90 13.96
N VAL A 257 7.15 -4.64 12.86
CA VAL A 257 6.03 -4.91 11.95
C VAL A 257 5.72 -6.39 11.96
N ARG A 258 4.51 -6.75 12.35
CA ARG A 258 3.99 -8.13 12.27
C ARG A 258 2.98 -8.21 11.13
N SER A 259 3.39 -8.84 10.05
CA SER A 259 2.50 -9.19 8.94
C SER A 259 1.67 -10.45 9.27
N LEU A 260 0.62 -10.70 8.47
CA LEU A 260 -0.31 -11.81 8.65
C LEU A 260 -0.94 -11.83 10.06
N THR A 261 -1.20 -10.63 10.59
CA THR A 261 -1.76 -10.44 11.93
C THR A 261 -2.97 -9.52 11.84
N GLU A 262 -4.15 -10.09 11.95
CA GLU A 262 -5.43 -9.36 11.91
C GLU A 262 -5.87 -8.97 13.32
N VAL A 263 -6.32 -7.72 13.46
CA VAL A 263 -6.92 -7.22 14.69
C VAL A 263 -8.44 -7.34 14.59
N GLU A 264 -9.02 -8.25 15.37
CA GLU A 264 -10.46 -8.50 15.36
C GLU A 264 -11.23 -7.50 16.24
N MET A 265 -10.66 -7.10 17.38
CA MET A 265 -11.38 -6.27 18.35
C MET A 265 -10.42 -5.50 19.24
N ILE A 266 -10.83 -4.30 19.63
CA ILE A 266 -10.21 -3.50 20.70
C ILE A 266 -11.15 -3.53 21.90
N THR A 267 -10.64 -3.89 23.06
CA THR A 267 -11.40 -3.92 24.33
C THR A 267 -10.73 -3.03 25.36
N GLU A 268 -11.54 -2.35 26.18
CA GLU A 268 -11.07 -1.68 27.39
C GLU A 268 -10.94 -2.71 28.53
N ARG A 269 -9.94 -2.54 29.38
CA ARG A 269 -9.75 -3.34 30.60
C ARG A 269 -10.19 -2.55 31.82
#